data_5c37cf4249a666ba801cfd2a0d0d5499
#
_entry.id   5c37cf4249a666ba801cfd2a0d0d5499
#
_cell.length_a   1.000
_cell.length_b   1.000
_cell.length_c   1.000
_cell.angle_alpha   90.00
_cell.angle_beta   90.00
_cell.angle_gamma   90.00
#
_symmetry.space_group_name_H-M   'P 1'
#
loop_
_entity.id
_entity.type
_entity.pdbx_description
1 polymer ?
#
loop_
_entity_poly.entity_id
_entity_poly.type
_entity_poly.pdbx_seq_one_letter_code
_entity_poly.pdbx_strand_id
1 'polypeptide(L)'
;MPENLSALVPLCNSSDLAERGRAVPFDVVYAGQTCRAFAIRFDGQPHAYLNRCSHVAMEMDYQPDQFFDASGSWLMCATHGAEYAPQTGACVGGPCRGGLVKIELTETDGVVHWHTAYNLKPFEFLD
;
A
#
# COMPACT_ATOMS: atom_id res chain seq x y z
N MET A 1 -7.28 -22.64 -17.63
CA MET A 1 -7.08 -22.83 -16.21
C MET A 1 -6.84 -21.50 -15.52
N PRO A 2 -7.50 -21.27 -14.46
CA PRO A 2 -7.41 -19.95 -13.82
C PRO A 2 -6.26 -19.83 -12.84
N GLU A 3 -5.11 -20.32 -13.21
CA GLU A 3 -3.94 -20.22 -12.34
C GLU A 3 -3.53 -18.78 -12.09
N ASN A 4 -4.00 -17.86 -12.92
CA ASN A 4 -3.69 -16.46 -12.73
C ASN A 4 -4.81 -15.71 -12.02
N LEU A 5 -5.79 -16.42 -11.48
CA LEU A 5 -6.82 -15.78 -10.69
C LEU A 5 -6.23 -15.25 -9.40
N SER A 6 -6.62 -14.05 -9.05
CA SER A 6 -6.23 -13.52 -7.77
C SER A 6 -7.07 -14.16 -6.67
N ALA A 7 -6.52 -14.21 -5.48
CA ALA A 7 -7.23 -14.65 -4.30
C ALA A 7 -7.35 -13.47 -3.36
N LEU A 8 -8.38 -13.49 -2.52
CA LEU A 8 -8.58 -12.44 -1.53
C LEU A 8 -7.96 -12.88 -0.22
N VAL A 9 -7.15 -12.01 0.36
CA VAL A 9 -6.49 -12.26 1.63
C VAL A 9 -7.00 -11.22 2.63
N PRO A 10 -7.51 -11.64 3.79
CA PRO A 10 -7.97 -10.67 4.78
C PRO A 10 -6.83 -9.76 5.23
N LEU A 11 -7.12 -8.46 5.30
CA LEU A 11 -6.12 -7.48 5.69
C LEU A 11 -6.45 -6.86 7.04
N CYS A 12 -7.63 -6.27 7.15
CA CYS A 12 -8.04 -5.59 8.38
C CYS A 12 -9.53 -5.34 8.35
N ASN A 13 -10.07 -4.87 9.46
CA ASN A 13 -11.46 -4.41 9.50
C ASN A 13 -11.55 -3.04 8.84
N SER A 14 -12.73 -2.76 8.28
CA SER A 14 -12.96 -1.44 7.67
C SER A 14 -12.69 -0.31 8.65
N SER A 15 -13.05 -0.50 9.92
CA SER A 15 -12.88 0.53 10.93
C SER A 15 -11.42 0.78 11.30
N ASP A 16 -10.51 -0.09 10.88
CA ASP A 16 -9.09 0.11 11.15
C ASP A 16 -8.47 1.16 10.22
N LEU A 17 -9.17 1.52 9.14
CA LEU A 17 -8.67 2.50 8.19
C LEU A 17 -9.39 3.83 8.37
N ALA A 18 -8.77 4.76 9.06
CA ALA A 18 -9.32 6.09 9.25
C ALA A 18 -9.02 6.96 8.04
N GLU A 19 -9.97 7.83 7.70
CA GLU A 19 -9.82 8.74 6.56
C GLU A 19 -8.56 9.58 6.73
N ARG A 20 -7.62 9.46 5.79
CA ARG A 20 -6.36 10.20 5.78
C ARG A 20 -5.56 10.03 7.08
N GLY A 21 -5.75 8.88 7.72
CA GLY A 21 -5.12 8.61 8.99
C GLY A 21 -3.98 7.63 8.88
N ARG A 22 -3.70 6.98 10.01
CA ARG A 22 -2.62 6.02 10.08
C ARG A 22 -2.90 4.82 9.19
N ALA A 23 -1.87 4.36 8.49
CA ALA A 23 -1.98 3.19 7.62
C ALA A 23 -1.98 1.91 8.43
N VAL A 24 -2.52 0.84 7.83
CA VAL A 24 -2.41 -0.51 8.38
C VAL A 24 -1.34 -1.22 7.58
N PRO A 25 -0.23 -1.63 8.22
CA PRO A 25 0.84 -2.31 7.51
C PRO A 25 0.54 -3.79 7.35
N PHE A 26 1.08 -4.39 6.30
CA PHE A 26 1.00 -5.83 6.12
C PHE A 26 2.18 -6.28 5.26
N ASP A 27 2.50 -7.58 5.36
CA ASP A 27 3.64 -8.13 4.66
C ASP A 27 3.19 -8.92 3.46
N VAL A 28 3.92 -8.78 2.36
CA VAL A 28 3.66 -9.51 1.13
C VAL A 28 4.97 -10.00 0.54
N VAL A 29 4.86 -10.93 -0.41
CA VAL A 29 6.01 -11.33 -1.21
C VAL A 29 5.79 -10.78 -2.60
N TYR A 30 6.66 -9.87 -3.01
CA TYR A 30 6.56 -9.22 -4.31
C TYR A 30 7.77 -9.59 -5.15
N ALA A 31 7.52 -10.17 -6.32
CA ALA A 31 8.58 -10.60 -7.22
C ALA A 31 9.63 -11.46 -6.50
N GLY A 32 9.16 -12.33 -5.61
CA GLY A 32 10.04 -13.25 -4.89
C GLY A 32 10.71 -12.67 -3.66
N GLN A 33 10.42 -11.42 -3.30
CA GLN A 33 11.05 -10.79 -2.14
C GLN A 33 9.99 -10.36 -1.13
N THR A 34 10.28 -10.59 0.15
CA THR A 34 9.40 -10.12 1.21
C THR A 34 9.45 -8.61 1.28
N CYS A 35 8.28 -7.98 1.23
CA CYS A 35 8.17 -6.53 1.26
C CYS A 35 7.09 -6.11 2.24
N ARG A 36 7.25 -4.92 2.81
CA ARG A 36 6.21 -4.31 3.61
C ARG A 36 5.25 -3.58 2.69
N ALA A 37 3.97 -3.64 3.00
CA ALA A 37 2.94 -2.90 2.28
C ALA A 37 2.12 -2.13 3.29
N PHE A 38 1.28 -1.23 2.80
CA PHE A 38 0.42 -0.46 3.68
C PHE A 38 -0.92 -0.18 3.01
N ALA A 39 -1.96 -0.05 3.83
CA ALA A 39 -3.29 0.32 3.36
C ALA A 39 -3.71 1.61 4.04
N ILE A 40 -4.37 2.48 3.30
CA ILE A 40 -4.88 3.76 3.82
C ILE A 40 -6.31 3.96 3.32
N ARG A 41 -7.00 4.95 3.89
CA ARG A 41 -8.31 5.38 3.40
C ARG A 41 -8.22 6.80 2.93
N PHE A 42 -8.72 7.05 1.73
CA PHE A 42 -8.73 8.38 1.17
C PHE A 42 -10.02 8.57 0.37
N ASP A 43 -10.74 9.64 0.67
CA ASP A 43 -12.04 9.94 0.08
C ASP A 43 -13.02 8.78 0.24
N GLY A 44 -12.99 8.15 1.40
CA GLY A 44 -13.90 7.07 1.74
C GLY A 44 -13.54 5.72 1.16
N GLN A 45 -12.46 5.61 0.38
CA GLN A 45 -12.08 4.37 -0.27
C GLN A 45 -10.75 3.84 0.25
N PRO A 46 -10.60 2.51 0.37
CA PRO A 46 -9.31 1.95 0.78
C PRO A 46 -8.37 1.84 -0.41
N HIS A 47 -7.10 2.08 -0.16
CA HIS A 47 -6.04 1.94 -1.17
C HIS A 47 -4.83 1.31 -0.50
N ALA A 48 -4.06 0.52 -1.25
CA ALA A 48 -2.87 -0.12 -0.71
C ALA A 48 -1.74 -0.08 -1.72
N TYR A 49 -0.53 0.00 -1.19
CA TYR A 49 0.68 0.10 -2.01
C TYR A 49 1.82 -0.61 -1.30
N LEU A 50 2.83 -1.01 -2.07
CA LEU A 50 4.09 -1.43 -1.47
C LEU A 50 4.73 -0.23 -0.77
N ASN A 51 5.28 -0.46 0.42
CA ASN A 51 5.99 0.59 1.16
C ASN A 51 7.41 0.67 0.63
N ARG A 52 7.52 1.28 -0.55
CA ARG A 52 8.79 1.35 -1.24
C ARG A 52 8.77 2.59 -2.13
N CYS A 53 9.63 3.54 -1.79
CA CYS A 53 9.73 4.77 -2.57
C CYS A 53 10.22 4.45 -3.99
N SER A 54 9.59 5.02 -5.01
CA SER A 54 10.00 4.78 -6.39
C SER A 54 11.32 5.47 -6.72
N HIS A 55 11.73 6.44 -5.91
CA HIS A 55 12.99 7.13 -6.09
C HIS A 55 14.16 6.25 -5.64
N VAL A 56 14.02 5.63 -4.47
CA VAL A 56 15.02 4.70 -3.96
C VAL A 56 14.27 3.53 -3.31
N ALA A 57 14.92 2.36 -3.27
CA ALA A 57 14.27 1.15 -2.77
C ALA A 57 14.32 1.09 -1.25
N MET A 58 13.60 2.01 -0.59
CA MET A 58 13.54 2.04 0.86
C MET A 58 12.14 2.42 1.28
N GLU A 59 11.81 2.10 2.53
CA GLU A 59 10.49 2.39 3.07
C GLU A 59 10.27 3.89 3.18
N MET A 60 9.01 4.30 3.01
CA MET A 60 8.66 5.70 2.92
C MET A 60 8.44 6.37 4.27
N ASP A 61 8.00 5.61 5.27
CA ASP A 61 7.54 6.18 6.51
C ASP A 61 8.66 6.34 7.54
N TYR A 62 9.01 7.58 7.79
CA TYR A 62 9.94 7.89 8.88
C TYR A 62 9.29 7.54 10.23
N GLN A 63 8.04 7.98 10.42
CA GLN A 63 7.26 7.57 11.57
C GLN A 63 6.38 6.41 11.13
N PRO A 64 6.42 5.28 11.84
CA PRO A 64 5.72 4.09 11.38
C PRO A 64 4.25 4.37 11.04
N ASP A 65 3.86 3.92 9.85
CA ASP A 65 2.48 3.97 9.35
C ASP A 65 1.94 5.38 9.12
N GLN A 66 2.81 6.37 9.04
CA GLN A 66 2.43 7.76 8.80
C GLN A 66 2.88 8.14 7.39
N PHE A 67 1.97 8.09 6.44
CA PHE A 67 2.30 8.30 5.03
C PHE A 67 1.79 9.62 4.46
N PHE A 68 0.72 10.18 5.04
CA PHE A 68 0.16 11.41 4.52
C PHE A 68 1.02 12.61 4.91
N ASP A 69 1.12 13.57 3.98
CA ASP A 69 1.78 14.83 4.30
C ASP A 69 0.89 15.67 5.24
N ALA A 70 1.37 16.83 5.63
CA ALA A 70 0.66 17.65 6.60
C ALA A 70 -0.73 18.08 6.11
N SER A 71 -0.93 18.19 4.80
CA SER A 71 -2.22 18.57 4.25
C SER A 71 -3.21 17.41 4.21
N GLY A 72 -2.73 16.18 4.31
CA GLY A 72 -3.57 15.00 4.15
C GLY A 72 -3.96 14.73 2.71
N SER A 73 -3.38 15.45 1.75
CA SER A 73 -3.75 15.32 0.35
C SER A 73 -2.86 14.39 -0.44
N TRP A 74 -1.63 14.17 0.02
CA TRP A 74 -0.64 13.39 -0.71
C TRP A 74 0.04 12.39 0.22
N LEU A 75 0.47 11.25 -0.37
CA LEU A 75 1.38 10.34 0.31
C LEU A 75 2.80 10.84 0.08
N MET A 76 3.62 10.80 1.10
CA MET A 76 4.96 11.38 1.00
C MET A 76 6.02 10.41 1.47
N CYS A 77 7.11 10.33 0.71
CA CYS A 77 8.30 9.63 1.15
C CYS A 77 9.08 10.56 2.08
N ALA A 78 9.26 10.15 3.33
CA ALA A 78 9.85 11.02 4.34
C ALA A 78 11.32 11.32 4.08
N THR A 79 12.00 10.50 3.27
CA THR A 79 13.43 10.65 3.06
C THR A 79 13.77 11.85 2.16
N HIS A 80 13.09 11.96 1.01
CA HIS A 80 13.42 13.01 0.04
C HIS A 80 12.21 13.82 -0.41
N GLY A 81 11.04 13.59 0.19
CA GLY A 81 9.87 14.40 -0.12
C GLY A 81 9.16 14.05 -1.41
N ALA A 82 9.41 12.87 -1.98
CA ALA A 82 8.61 12.43 -3.13
C ALA A 82 7.15 12.33 -2.71
N GLU A 83 6.24 12.80 -3.58
CA GLU A 83 4.82 12.83 -3.26
C GLU A 83 4.02 12.04 -4.30
N TYR A 84 2.99 11.35 -3.82
CA TYR A 84 2.20 10.44 -4.64
C TYR A 84 0.72 10.68 -4.39
N ALA A 85 -0.08 10.52 -5.45
CA ALA A 85 -1.53 10.61 -5.33
C ALA A 85 -2.06 9.41 -4.53
N PRO A 86 -2.85 9.64 -3.47
CA PRO A 86 -3.33 8.52 -2.64
C PRO A 86 -4.23 7.55 -3.39
N GLN A 87 -4.97 8.01 -4.41
CA GLN A 87 -5.91 7.16 -5.12
C GLN A 87 -5.23 6.24 -6.12
N THR A 88 -4.11 6.67 -6.71
CA THR A 88 -3.49 5.93 -7.81
C THR A 88 -2.05 5.55 -7.55
N GLY A 89 -1.39 6.22 -6.60
CA GLY A 89 0.03 6.01 -6.37
C GLY A 89 0.92 6.73 -7.38
N ALA A 90 0.34 7.53 -8.28
CA ALA A 90 1.12 8.22 -9.29
C ALA A 90 2.02 9.28 -8.66
N CYS A 91 3.21 9.44 -9.19
CA CYS A 91 4.13 10.49 -8.75
C CYS A 91 3.55 11.85 -9.12
N VAL A 92 3.41 12.74 -8.12
CA VAL A 92 2.89 14.08 -8.35
C VAL A 92 3.87 15.17 -7.99
N GLY A 93 4.98 14.84 -7.35
CA GLY A 93 5.98 15.86 -7.00
C GLY A 93 7.20 15.24 -6.37
N GLY A 94 8.27 16.03 -6.29
CA GLY A 94 9.51 15.58 -5.72
C GLY A 94 10.31 14.70 -6.68
N PRO A 95 11.31 13.97 -6.17
CA PRO A 95 12.26 13.27 -7.03
C PRO A 95 11.80 11.92 -7.57
N CYS A 96 10.51 11.56 -7.44
CA CYS A 96 10.05 10.28 -7.92
C CYS A 96 9.99 10.25 -9.45
N ARG A 97 10.22 9.08 -10.03
CA ARG A 97 10.17 8.90 -11.47
C ARG A 97 9.01 8.04 -11.93
N GLY A 98 8.41 7.29 -11.04
CA GLY A 98 7.27 6.45 -11.34
C GLY A 98 6.39 6.37 -10.13
N GLY A 99 5.26 5.70 -10.27
CA GLY A 99 4.32 5.58 -9.18
C GLY A 99 4.70 4.48 -8.20
N LEU A 100 3.93 4.43 -7.11
CA LEU A 100 4.01 3.32 -6.18
C LEU A 100 3.37 2.08 -6.80
N VAL A 101 3.79 0.92 -6.35
CA VAL A 101 3.17 -0.33 -6.81
C VAL A 101 1.84 -0.50 -6.08
N LYS A 102 0.75 -0.51 -6.83
CA LYS A 102 -0.59 -0.59 -6.26
C LYS A 102 -0.97 -2.03 -5.98
N ILE A 103 -1.63 -2.24 -4.85
CA ILE A 103 -2.22 -3.53 -4.47
C ILE A 103 -3.73 -3.33 -4.44
N GLU A 104 -4.46 -4.15 -5.22
CA GLU A 104 -5.90 -4.02 -5.30
C GLU A 104 -6.57 -4.47 -4.00
N LEU A 105 -7.60 -3.75 -3.61
CA LEU A 105 -8.36 -4.06 -2.40
C LEU A 105 -9.83 -4.26 -2.72
N THR A 106 -10.51 -5.04 -1.88
CA THR A 106 -11.95 -5.16 -1.88
C THR A 106 -12.43 -4.97 -0.46
N GLU A 107 -13.43 -4.12 -0.28
CA GLU A 107 -14.01 -3.88 1.04
C GLU A 107 -15.45 -4.37 1.02
N THR A 108 -15.76 -5.36 1.85
CA THR A 108 -17.07 -6.00 1.88
C THR A 108 -17.41 -6.40 3.30
N ASP A 109 -18.63 -6.06 3.74
CA ASP A 109 -19.14 -6.50 5.04
C ASP A 109 -18.22 -6.13 6.21
N GLY A 110 -17.63 -4.95 6.13
CA GLY A 110 -16.80 -4.43 7.21
C GLY A 110 -15.38 -4.99 7.24
N VAL A 111 -14.96 -5.69 6.20
CA VAL A 111 -13.62 -6.28 6.13
C VAL A 111 -12.94 -5.85 4.84
N VAL A 112 -11.67 -5.49 4.94
CA VAL A 112 -10.85 -5.16 3.79
C VAL A 112 -9.97 -6.36 3.46
N HIS A 113 -9.98 -6.75 2.18
CA HIS A 113 -9.14 -7.83 1.67
C HIS A 113 -8.24 -7.28 0.59
N TRP A 114 -7.04 -7.85 0.46
CA TRP A 114 -6.19 -7.50 -0.66
C TRP A 114 -6.12 -8.66 -1.65
N HIS A 115 -5.84 -8.33 -2.90
CA HIS A 115 -5.84 -9.30 -3.99
C HIS A 115 -4.42 -9.75 -4.29
N THR A 116 -4.20 -11.05 -4.32
CA THR A 116 -2.93 -11.59 -4.79
C THR A 116 -2.84 -11.42 -6.31
N ALA A 117 -1.63 -11.54 -6.83
CA ALA A 117 -1.41 -11.46 -8.27
C ALA A 117 -0.25 -12.40 -8.61
N TYR A 118 0.05 -12.50 -9.90
CA TYR A 118 1.11 -13.39 -10.34
C TYR A 118 2.41 -13.17 -9.57
N ASN A 119 2.77 -11.92 -9.36
CA ASN A 119 4.02 -11.58 -8.68
C ASN A 119 3.79 -11.00 -7.29
N LEU A 120 2.59 -11.17 -6.72
CA LEU A 120 2.25 -10.60 -5.42
C LEU A 120 1.53 -11.65 -4.61
N LYS A 121 2.16 -12.15 -3.55
CA LYS A 121 1.66 -13.28 -2.78
C LYS A 121 1.70 -12.99 -1.30
N PRO A 122 0.89 -13.72 -0.52
CA PRO A 122 0.94 -13.54 0.93
C PRO A 122 2.28 -13.99 1.48
N PHE A 123 2.70 -13.32 2.54
CA PHE A 123 3.88 -13.76 3.27
C PHE A 123 3.49 -15.01 4.07
N GLU A 124 4.28 -16.07 3.94
CA GLU A 124 4.02 -17.32 4.64
C GLU A 124 5.28 -17.77 5.35
N PHE A 125 5.07 -18.27 6.56
CA PHE A 125 6.15 -18.91 7.26
C PHE A 125 6.30 -20.32 6.73
N LEU A 126 7.52 -20.70 6.44
CA LEU A 126 7.79 -22.06 5.99
C LEU A 126 8.09 -22.91 7.21
N ASP A 127 7.46 -24.05 7.25
CA ASP A 127 7.66 -24.98 8.36
C ASP A 127 8.82 -25.92 8.11
#